data_eff0bf8e0b5e310debc72be89327878c
#
_entry.id   eff0bf8e0b5e310debc72be89327878c
#
_cell.length_a   1.000
_cell.length_b   1.000
_cell.length_c   1.000
_cell.angle_alpha   90.00
_cell.angle_beta   90.00
_cell.angle_gamma   90.00
#
_symmetry.space_group_name_H-M   'P 1'
#
loop_
_entity.id
_entity.type
_entity.pdbx_description
1 polymer ?
#
loop_
_entity_poly.entity_id
_entity_poly.type
_entity_poly.pdbx_seq_one_letter_code
_entity_poly.pdbx_strand_id
1 'polypeptide(L)'
;SLDIANKNLVIRVDMNVPLKDSKVLDATRIKACLPTIEHALSNDARILLISHLGRPSEGNFEEKFSLQPVAEYISNLFNEKCELINSLESKDIFNGKFNVQLLENIRFFEGEKSNSAKLGKILASLGDIYVFDAFGTAHREQASTHSAIEQANIACAGFLLERENRNLTKVLNNYENPYIAVIGGAKVSTKLELIKSINNEAQNIIVGGGIANTFIKAAGFKIGQSLYCLLYTSDAADDCWSV
;
A
#
# COMPACT_ATOMS: atom_id res chain seq x y z
N SER A 1 22.64 -5.91 -6.23
CA SER A 1 22.06 -4.57 -6.02
C SER A 1 21.97 -3.86 -7.36
N LEU A 2 20.91 -3.11 -7.58
CA LEU A 2 20.70 -2.33 -8.80
C LEU A 2 21.52 -1.03 -8.70
N ASP A 3 22.18 -0.62 -9.79
CA ASP A 3 22.85 0.68 -9.86
C ASP A 3 21.81 1.78 -10.09
N ILE A 4 21.68 2.67 -9.09
CA ILE A 4 20.75 3.79 -9.08
C ILE A 4 21.45 5.16 -9.11
N ALA A 5 22.78 5.19 -9.16
CA ALA A 5 23.54 6.42 -9.10
C ALA A 5 23.17 7.35 -10.27
N ASN A 6 22.85 8.60 -9.94
CA ASN A 6 22.44 9.64 -10.89
C ASN A 6 21.23 9.28 -11.78
N LYS A 7 20.40 8.33 -11.36
CA LYS A 7 19.19 7.90 -12.09
C LYS A 7 17.95 8.71 -11.71
N ASN A 8 16.98 8.72 -12.60
CA ASN A 8 15.64 9.22 -12.35
C ASN A 8 14.76 8.07 -11.87
N LEU A 9 14.33 8.11 -10.63
CA LEU A 9 13.52 7.06 -10.02
C LEU A 9 12.06 7.50 -9.88
N VAL A 10 11.16 6.69 -10.40
CA VAL A 10 9.73 6.82 -10.11
C VAL A 10 9.41 5.85 -8.97
N ILE A 11 9.05 6.37 -7.80
CA ILE A 11 8.83 5.55 -6.61
C ILE A 11 7.35 5.59 -6.22
N ARG A 12 6.65 4.46 -6.33
CA ARG A 12 5.27 4.31 -5.87
C ARG A 12 5.26 3.97 -4.38
N VAL A 13 4.82 4.93 -3.57
CA VAL A 13 4.76 4.87 -2.10
C VAL A 13 3.31 4.90 -1.59
N ASP A 14 3.07 4.50 -0.35
CA ASP A 14 1.78 4.66 0.31
C ASP A 14 1.84 5.79 1.36
N MET A 15 1.48 6.99 0.94
CA MET A 15 1.36 8.17 1.79
C MET A 15 -0.10 8.57 2.03
N ASN A 16 -1.00 7.60 2.05
CA ASN A 16 -2.42 7.82 2.38
C ASN A 16 -2.57 8.01 3.89
N VAL A 17 -2.28 9.21 4.35
CA VAL A 17 -2.25 9.62 5.76
C VAL A 17 -3.49 10.44 6.14
N PRO A 18 -3.91 10.43 7.42
CA PRO A 18 -4.98 11.30 7.88
C PRO A 18 -4.52 12.77 7.88
N LEU A 19 -5.34 13.63 7.30
CA LEU A 19 -5.15 15.07 7.28
C LEU A 19 -6.18 15.78 8.17
N LYS A 20 -5.78 16.85 8.82
CA LYS A 20 -6.66 17.80 9.51
C LYS A 20 -6.12 19.20 9.34
N ASP A 21 -6.99 20.14 8.99
CA ASP A 21 -6.62 21.55 8.76
C ASP A 21 -5.38 21.68 7.85
N SER A 22 -5.38 20.94 6.74
CA SER A 22 -4.28 20.86 5.77
C SER A 22 -2.92 20.44 6.38
N LYS A 23 -2.92 19.67 7.48
CA LYS A 23 -1.71 19.15 8.11
C LYS A 23 -1.77 17.63 8.27
N VAL A 24 -0.62 16.98 8.13
CA VAL A 24 -0.45 15.55 8.39
C VAL A 24 -0.59 15.30 9.89
N LEU A 25 -1.60 14.49 10.29
CA LEU A 25 -1.82 14.12 11.69
C LEU A 25 -0.94 12.96 12.13
N ASP A 26 -0.79 11.97 11.25
CA ASP A 26 0.03 10.78 11.50
C ASP A 26 0.92 10.54 10.28
N ALA A 27 2.22 10.62 10.51
CA ALA A 27 3.24 10.46 9.47
C ALA A 27 3.84 9.04 9.41
N THR A 28 3.26 8.06 10.11
CA THR A 28 3.81 6.70 10.19
C THR A 28 4.07 6.10 8.82
N ARG A 29 3.13 6.26 7.88
CA ARG A 29 3.29 5.75 6.50
C ARG A 29 4.36 6.49 5.71
N ILE A 30 4.46 7.82 5.87
CA ILE A 30 5.51 8.61 5.23
C ILE A 30 6.88 8.14 5.76
N LYS A 31 7.02 8.03 7.07
CA LYS A 31 8.27 7.57 7.71
C LYS A 31 8.66 6.15 7.29
N ALA A 32 7.70 5.28 7.05
CA ALA A 32 7.97 3.92 6.59
C ALA A 32 8.64 3.85 5.21
N CYS A 33 8.42 4.84 4.34
CA CYS A 33 9.01 4.93 3.01
C CYS A 33 10.39 5.63 3.01
N LEU A 34 10.79 6.29 4.11
CA LEU A 34 12.04 7.08 4.17
C LEU A 34 13.28 6.28 3.80
N PRO A 35 13.48 5.03 4.25
CA PRO A 35 14.70 4.30 3.90
C PRO A 35 14.93 4.19 2.39
N THR A 36 13.87 4.02 1.60
CA THR A 36 13.97 3.97 0.13
C THR A 36 14.32 5.33 -0.46
N ILE A 37 13.71 6.40 0.06
CA ILE A 37 13.94 7.78 -0.39
C ILE A 37 15.37 8.21 -0.04
N GLU A 38 15.79 8.02 1.20
CA GLU A 38 17.13 8.37 1.69
C GLU A 38 18.22 7.61 0.94
N HIS A 39 18.01 6.33 0.67
CA HIS A 39 18.95 5.54 -0.13
C HIS A 39 19.08 6.09 -1.56
N ALA A 40 17.97 6.48 -2.18
CA ALA A 40 18.01 7.08 -3.51
C ALA A 40 18.75 8.42 -3.49
N LEU A 41 18.45 9.30 -2.55
CA LEU A 41 19.13 10.60 -2.41
C LEU A 41 20.63 10.45 -2.11
N SER A 42 21.02 9.48 -1.29
CA SER A 42 22.44 9.23 -0.99
C SER A 42 23.25 8.69 -2.16
N ASN A 43 22.59 8.31 -3.26
CA ASN A 43 23.18 7.91 -4.52
C ASN A 43 22.99 8.96 -5.63
N ASP A 44 22.71 10.21 -5.26
CA ASP A 44 22.50 11.33 -6.20
C ASP A 44 21.37 11.07 -7.24
N ALA A 45 20.42 10.18 -6.89
CA ALA A 45 19.26 9.93 -7.73
C ALA A 45 18.20 11.03 -7.55
N ARG A 46 17.52 11.36 -8.63
CA ARG A 46 16.34 12.24 -8.60
C ARG A 46 15.08 11.41 -8.45
N ILE A 47 14.12 11.88 -7.69
CA ILE A 47 12.96 11.09 -7.26
C ILE A 47 11.66 11.78 -7.66
N LEU A 48 10.79 11.04 -8.33
CA LEU A 48 9.37 11.33 -8.46
C LEU A 48 8.59 10.35 -7.60
N LEU A 49 8.00 10.84 -6.51
CA LEU A 49 7.10 10.06 -5.67
C LEU A 49 5.70 10.02 -6.30
N ILE A 50 5.07 8.85 -6.29
CA ILE A 50 3.68 8.64 -6.69
C ILE A 50 2.93 8.06 -5.51
N SER A 51 1.85 8.71 -5.07
CA SER A 51 1.01 8.20 -4.01
C SER A 51 -0.47 8.49 -4.28
N HIS A 52 -1.33 7.88 -3.45
CA HIS A 52 -2.75 8.18 -3.42
C HIS A 52 -3.15 8.75 -2.06
N LEU A 53 -4.23 9.52 -2.03
CA LEU A 53 -4.87 10.01 -0.81
C LEU A 53 -6.39 9.88 -0.94
N GLY A 54 -7.01 9.25 0.05
CA GLY A 54 -8.46 9.10 0.09
C GLY A 54 -9.05 8.33 -1.09
N ARG A 55 -10.27 8.69 -1.49
CA ARG A 55 -11.02 8.03 -2.58
C ARG A 55 -11.72 9.06 -3.48
N PRO A 56 -10.98 9.92 -4.17
CA PRO A 56 -11.58 10.89 -5.10
C PRO A 56 -12.18 10.20 -6.33
N SER A 57 -12.94 10.98 -7.10
CA SER A 57 -13.35 10.60 -8.44
C SER A 57 -12.23 10.91 -9.43
N GLU A 58 -11.98 10.00 -10.40
CA GLU A 58 -11.02 10.24 -11.49
C GLU A 58 -11.46 11.42 -12.37
N GLY A 59 -10.52 12.14 -12.94
CA GLY A 59 -10.75 13.29 -13.78
C GLY A 59 -11.14 14.57 -13.04
N ASN A 60 -11.34 14.53 -11.72
CA ASN A 60 -11.77 15.67 -10.94
C ASN A 60 -10.78 15.96 -9.80
N PHE A 61 -10.29 17.20 -9.75
CA PHE A 61 -9.49 17.66 -8.62
C PHE A 61 -10.41 17.98 -7.43
N GLU A 62 -10.09 17.44 -6.25
CA GLU A 62 -10.75 17.74 -4.99
C GLU A 62 -9.67 18.14 -3.97
N GLU A 63 -9.65 19.40 -3.54
CA GLU A 63 -8.63 19.96 -2.66
C GLU A 63 -8.39 19.12 -1.38
N LYS A 64 -9.46 18.57 -0.79
CA LYS A 64 -9.37 17.71 0.41
C LYS A 64 -8.56 16.44 0.21
N PHE A 65 -8.31 16.05 -1.04
CA PHE A 65 -7.51 14.88 -1.43
C PHE A 65 -6.20 15.26 -2.12
N SER A 66 -5.83 16.56 -2.12
CA SER A 66 -4.53 17.00 -2.62
C SER A 66 -3.40 16.50 -1.73
N LEU A 67 -2.29 16.14 -2.35
CA LEU A 67 -1.06 15.75 -1.67
C LEU A 67 -0.19 16.96 -1.28
N GLN A 68 -0.66 18.21 -1.47
CA GLN A 68 0.07 19.40 -1.06
C GLN A 68 0.54 19.37 0.40
N PRO A 69 -0.29 18.98 1.42
CA PRO A 69 0.17 18.86 2.80
C PRO A 69 1.26 17.81 3.01
N VAL A 70 1.26 16.76 2.18
CA VAL A 70 2.29 15.71 2.21
C VAL A 70 3.60 16.25 1.63
N ALA A 71 3.54 16.99 0.51
CA ALA A 71 4.72 17.64 -0.08
C ALA A 71 5.38 18.63 0.88
N GLU A 72 4.58 19.43 1.60
CA GLU A 72 5.06 20.33 2.64
C GLU A 72 5.72 19.57 3.81
N TYR A 73 5.10 18.47 4.25
CA TYR A 73 5.67 17.64 5.30
C TYR A 73 7.03 17.04 4.89
N ILE A 74 7.13 16.53 3.66
CA ILE A 74 8.38 15.98 3.10
C ILE A 74 9.44 17.08 3.00
N SER A 75 9.06 18.28 2.53
CA SER A 75 9.96 19.42 2.43
C SER A 75 10.59 19.77 3.78
N ASN A 76 9.78 19.80 4.84
CA ASN A 76 10.26 20.08 6.19
C ASN A 76 11.15 18.94 6.72
N LEU A 77 10.87 17.70 6.35
CA LEU A 77 11.61 16.54 6.83
C LEU A 77 13.04 16.49 6.26
N PHE A 78 13.18 16.79 4.97
CA PHE A 78 14.49 16.77 4.29
C PHE A 78 15.19 18.15 4.29
N ASN A 79 14.55 19.19 4.81
CA ASN A 79 15.02 20.57 4.71
C ASN A 79 15.33 20.97 3.25
N GLU A 80 14.62 20.39 2.32
CA GLU A 80 14.69 20.64 0.87
C GLU A 80 13.27 20.65 0.30
N LYS A 81 13.03 21.52 -0.69
CA LYS A 81 11.69 21.62 -1.29
C LYS A 81 11.32 20.35 -2.05
N CYS A 82 10.25 19.71 -1.63
CA CYS A 82 9.54 18.70 -2.41
C CYS A 82 8.50 19.42 -3.29
N GLU A 83 8.72 19.39 -4.62
CA GLU A 83 7.83 20.06 -5.56
C GLU A 83 6.62 19.19 -5.87
N LEU A 84 5.40 19.74 -5.70
CA LEU A 84 4.17 19.04 -6.15
C LEU A 84 3.98 19.24 -7.66
N ILE A 85 3.84 18.13 -8.39
CA ILE A 85 3.67 18.11 -9.85
C ILE A 85 2.24 17.72 -10.20
N ASN A 86 1.54 18.58 -10.94
CA ASN A 86 0.13 18.38 -11.31
C ASN A 86 -0.04 17.75 -12.70
N SER A 87 1.03 17.52 -13.42
CA SER A 87 1.03 17.07 -14.81
C SER A 87 1.97 15.88 -15.00
N LEU A 88 1.61 14.99 -15.93
CA LEU A 88 2.48 13.89 -16.39
C LEU A 88 3.33 14.29 -17.61
N GLU A 89 3.37 15.58 -17.95
CA GLU A 89 4.25 16.06 -19.03
C GLU A 89 5.72 16.03 -18.60
N SER A 90 6.55 15.41 -19.39
CA SER A 90 7.97 15.18 -19.08
C SER A 90 8.78 16.45 -18.83
N LYS A 91 8.36 17.61 -19.39
CA LYS A 91 9.02 18.91 -19.18
C LYS A 91 8.98 19.41 -17.72
N ASP A 92 7.99 18.94 -16.94
CA ASP A 92 7.77 19.35 -15.56
C ASP A 92 8.48 18.41 -14.58
N ILE A 93 8.85 17.22 -15.06
CA ILE A 93 9.40 16.14 -14.25
C ILE A 93 10.91 16.06 -14.45
N PHE A 94 11.64 15.91 -13.35
CA PHE A 94 13.12 15.90 -13.33
C PHE A 94 13.76 17.11 -14.02
N ASN A 95 13.15 18.28 -13.91
CA ASN A 95 13.59 19.52 -14.54
C ASN A 95 14.91 20.11 -13.97
N GLY A 96 15.52 19.41 -13.00
CA GLY A 96 16.79 19.78 -12.38
C GLY A 96 16.73 20.82 -11.28
N LYS A 97 15.53 21.30 -10.92
CA LYS A 97 15.37 22.28 -9.83
C LYS A 97 15.31 21.64 -8.45
N PHE A 98 14.76 20.42 -8.37
CA PHE A 98 14.52 19.74 -7.09
C PHE A 98 14.88 18.26 -7.24
N ASN A 99 15.49 17.68 -6.21
CA ASN A 99 15.83 16.26 -6.18
C ASN A 99 14.62 15.38 -5.85
N VAL A 100 13.64 15.94 -5.14
CA VAL A 100 12.40 15.25 -4.77
C VAL A 100 11.20 15.99 -5.34
N GLN A 101 10.42 15.27 -6.13
CA GLN A 101 9.14 15.72 -6.64
C GLN A 101 8.05 14.75 -6.17
N LEU A 102 6.84 15.23 -5.96
CA LEU A 102 5.66 14.42 -5.64
C LEU A 102 4.60 14.67 -6.71
N LEU A 103 4.15 13.63 -7.38
CA LEU A 103 3.00 13.72 -8.27
C LEU A 103 1.74 13.95 -7.45
N GLU A 104 0.88 14.84 -7.89
CA GLU A 104 -0.44 15.03 -7.29
C GLU A 104 -1.21 13.68 -7.31
N ASN A 105 -2.12 13.54 -6.38
CA ASN A 105 -2.85 12.31 -6.10
C ASN A 105 -3.15 11.51 -7.37
N ILE A 106 -2.50 10.35 -7.49
CA ILE A 106 -2.62 9.50 -8.69
C ILE A 106 -4.07 9.11 -9.00
N ARG A 107 -4.95 9.15 -8.00
CA ARG A 107 -6.38 8.86 -8.16
C ARG A 107 -7.19 9.96 -8.84
N PHE A 108 -6.60 11.12 -9.11
CA PHE A 108 -7.18 12.13 -9.97
C PHE A 108 -6.98 11.81 -11.46
N PHE A 109 -6.01 10.98 -11.80
CA PHE A 109 -5.71 10.63 -13.18
C PHE A 109 -6.63 9.50 -13.66
N GLU A 110 -7.26 9.73 -14.82
CA GLU A 110 -8.13 8.74 -15.46
C GLU A 110 -7.36 7.48 -15.82
N GLY A 111 -7.92 6.34 -15.49
CA GLY A 111 -7.34 5.04 -15.76
C GLY A 111 -6.54 4.45 -14.60
N GLU A 112 -6.33 5.15 -13.48
CA GLU A 112 -5.66 4.57 -12.31
C GLU A 112 -6.43 3.37 -11.78
N LYS A 113 -7.73 3.53 -11.48
CA LYS A 113 -8.55 2.46 -10.90
C LYS A 113 -8.85 1.31 -11.87
N SER A 114 -8.90 1.60 -13.15
CA SER A 114 -9.18 0.61 -14.20
C SER A 114 -7.93 -0.13 -14.68
N ASN A 115 -6.77 0.08 -14.06
CA ASN A 115 -5.49 -0.50 -14.46
C ASN A 115 -5.16 -0.22 -15.94
N SER A 116 -5.35 1.03 -16.37
CA SER A 116 -5.13 1.42 -17.76
C SER A 116 -3.68 1.20 -18.19
N ALA A 117 -3.48 0.35 -19.21
CA ALA A 117 -2.16 0.12 -19.80
C ALA A 117 -1.55 1.42 -20.37
N LYS A 118 -2.39 2.35 -20.87
CA LYS A 118 -1.92 3.66 -21.35
C LYS A 118 -1.33 4.50 -20.22
N LEU A 119 -2.02 4.61 -19.10
CA LEU A 119 -1.50 5.33 -17.92
C LEU A 119 -0.27 4.62 -17.36
N GLY A 120 -0.30 3.29 -17.24
CA GLY A 120 0.83 2.49 -16.80
C GLY A 120 2.08 2.75 -17.64
N LYS A 121 1.95 2.77 -18.97
CA LYS A 121 3.06 3.08 -19.88
C LYS A 121 3.62 4.49 -19.69
N ILE A 122 2.74 5.48 -19.48
CA ILE A 122 3.19 6.85 -19.20
C ILE A 122 3.99 6.85 -17.90
N LEU A 123 3.44 6.31 -16.80
CA LEU A 123 4.12 6.28 -15.50
C LEU A 123 5.47 5.56 -15.56
N ALA A 124 5.52 4.43 -16.25
CA ALA A 124 6.76 3.66 -16.45
C ALA A 124 7.83 4.42 -17.25
N SER A 125 7.42 5.29 -18.16
CA SER A 125 8.33 6.06 -19.02
C SER A 125 8.86 7.35 -18.40
N LEU A 126 8.36 7.75 -17.22
CA LEU A 126 8.77 9.00 -16.57
C LEU A 126 10.19 8.96 -16.03
N GLY A 127 10.74 7.79 -15.70
CA GLY A 127 12.08 7.65 -15.15
C GLY A 127 12.83 6.44 -15.69
N ASP A 128 14.05 6.27 -15.23
CA ASP A 128 14.92 5.15 -15.63
C ASP A 128 14.51 3.85 -14.93
N ILE A 129 14.00 3.94 -13.70
CA ILE A 129 13.65 2.80 -12.85
C ILE A 129 12.32 3.08 -12.15
N TYR A 130 11.41 2.11 -12.19
CA TYR A 130 10.17 2.13 -11.44
C TYR A 130 10.32 1.33 -10.14
N VAL A 131 10.23 2.01 -8.99
CA VAL A 131 10.36 1.38 -7.67
C VAL A 131 8.97 1.24 -7.05
N PHE A 132 8.57 0.03 -6.69
CA PHE A 132 7.33 -0.19 -5.98
C PHE A 132 7.60 -0.40 -4.48
N ASP A 133 7.13 0.55 -3.66
CA ASP A 133 7.37 0.58 -2.21
C ASP A 133 6.09 0.86 -1.41
N ALA A 134 4.98 0.25 -1.84
CA ALA A 134 3.65 0.48 -1.30
C ALA A 134 2.94 -0.84 -0.95
N PHE A 135 3.48 -1.63 -0.02
CA PHE A 135 2.97 -2.94 0.35
C PHE A 135 1.45 -2.95 0.63
N GLY A 136 0.94 -1.95 1.37
CA GLY A 136 -0.49 -1.82 1.68
C GLY A 136 -1.42 -1.72 0.47
N THR A 137 -0.90 -1.46 -0.73
CA THR A 137 -1.64 -1.40 -1.99
C THR A 137 -1.28 -2.51 -2.98
N ALA A 138 -0.35 -3.41 -2.64
CA ALA A 138 0.15 -4.46 -3.53
C ALA A 138 -0.95 -5.43 -4.02
N HIS A 139 -2.02 -5.58 -3.25
CA HIS A 139 -3.18 -6.40 -3.61
C HIS A 139 -4.13 -5.74 -4.63
N ARG A 140 -3.86 -4.52 -5.05
CA ARG A 140 -4.73 -3.76 -5.97
C ARG A 140 -4.15 -3.77 -7.37
N GLU A 141 -4.95 -4.20 -8.33
CA GLU A 141 -4.65 -4.15 -9.75
C GLU A 141 -5.04 -2.76 -10.28
N GLN A 142 -4.12 -1.80 -10.19
CA GLN A 142 -4.30 -0.40 -10.62
C GLN A 142 -3.12 0.03 -11.50
N ALA A 143 -3.25 1.11 -12.28
CA ALA A 143 -2.21 1.51 -13.22
C ALA A 143 -0.85 1.75 -12.55
N SER A 144 -0.81 2.41 -11.39
CA SER A 144 0.43 2.70 -10.67
C SER A 144 0.96 1.51 -9.85
N THR A 145 0.16 0.48 -9.60
CA THR A 145 0.55 -0.68 -8.77
C THR A 145 0.70 -1.97 -9.56
N HIS A 146 0.29 -1.99 -10.82
CA HIS A 146 0.35 -3.16 -11.71
C HIS A 146 0.88 -2.78 -13.09
N SER A 147 0.07 -2.12 -13.96
CA SER A 147 0.47 -1.85 -15.35
C SER A 147 1.78 -1.08 -15.48
N ALA A 148 2.08 -0.14 -14.58
CA ALA A 148 3.35 0.59 -14.63
C ALA A 148 4.55 -0.33 -14.34
N ILE A 149 4.39 -1.29 -13.43
CA ILE A 149 5.43 -2.28 -13.10
C ILE A 149 5.68 -3.19 -14.32
N GLU A 150 4.61 -3.69 -14.95
CA GLU A 150 4.71 -4.56 -16.12
C GLU A 150 5.35 -3.88 -17.33
N GLN A 151 5.15 -2.57 -17.48
CA GLN A 151 5.62 -1.82 -18.64
C GLN A 151 6.95 -1.09 -18.42
N ALA A 152 7.46 -1.09 -17.17
CA ALA A 152 8.76 -0.49 -16.89
C ALA A 152 9.91 -1.34 -17.47
N ASN A 153 10.90 -0.68 -18.07
CA ASN A 153 12.10 -1.37 -18.53
C ASN A 153 12.87 -2.01 -17.37
N ILE A 154 12.90 -1.32 -16.23
CA ILE A 154 13.47 -1.80 -14.97
C ILE A 154 12.47 -1.50 -13.87
N ALA A 155 11.99 -2.54 -13.19
CA ALA A 155 11.17 -2.41 -12.00
C ALA A 155 11.80 -3.16 -10.82
N CYS A 156 11.69 -2.60 -9.61
CA CYS A 156 12.18 -3.26 -8.40
C CYS A 156 11.32 -2.93 -7.18
N ALA A 157 11.49 -3.71 -6.12
CA ALA A 157 10.93 -3.44 -4.82
C ALA A 157 11.73 -2.35 -4.09
N GLY A 158 11.05 -1.48 -3.33
CA GLY A 158 11.68 -0.64 -2.34
C GLY A 158 11.90 -1.38 -1.02
N PHE A 159 12.59 -0.74 -0.08
CA PHE A 159 12.96 -1.38 1.20
C PHE A 159 11.77 -1.69 2.11
N LEU A 160 10.70 -0.89 2.05
CA LEU A 160 9.48 -1.19 2.80
C LEU A 160 8.83 -2.47 2.27
N LEU A 161 8.65 -2.57 0.95
CA LEU A 161 8.05 -3.74 0.32
C LEU A 161 8.89 -5.00 0.59
N GLU A 162 10.20 -4.91 0.46
CA GLU A 162 11.12 -6.02 0.73
C GLU A 162 11.04 -6.48 2.19
N ARG A 163 11.03 -5.55 3.14
CA ARG A 163 10.91 -5.83 4.57
C ARG A 163 9.58 -6.52 4.91
N GLU A 164 8.48 -6.01 4.40
CA GLU A 164 7.15 -6.58 4.63
C GLU A 164 7.05 -8.00 4.03
N ASN A 165 7.52 -8.17 2.78
CA ASN A 165 7.55 -9.47 2.13
C ASN A 165 8.42 -10.48 2.89
N ARG A 166 9.60 -10.08 3.34
CA ARG A 166 10.50 -10.94 4.13
C ARG A 166 9.86 -11.36 5.46
N ASN A 167 9.19 -10.42 6.15
CA ASN A 167 8.52 -10.72 7.41
C ASN A 167 7.36 -11.72 7.20
N LEU A 168 6.54 -11.54 6.15
CA LEU A 168 5.48 -12.48 5.83
C LEU A 168 6.01 -13.85 5.42
N THR A 169 7.05 -13.88 4.57
CA THR A 169 7.70 -15.15 4.18
C THR A 169 8.25 -15.89 5.39
N LYS A 170 8.85 -15.17 6.35
CA LYS A 170 9.31 -15.76 7.60
C LYS A 170 8.16 -16.38 8.40
N VAL A 171 7.04 -15.68 8.51
CA VAL A 171 5.85 -16.18 9.21
C VAL A 171 5.22 -17.37 8.51
N LEU A 172 5.27 -17.44 7.19
CA LEU A 172 4.66 -18.55 6.43
C LEU A 172 5.55 -19.78 6.33
N ASN A 173 6.88 -19.62 6.28
CA ASN A 173 7.79 -20.72 5.98
C ASN A 173 8.74 -21.10 7.11
N ASN A 174 9.04 -20.18 8.04
CA ASN A 174 10.10 -20.36 9.06
C ASN A 174 9.70 -19.70 10.40
N TYR A 175 8.46 -19.93 10.85
CA TYR A 175 8.02 -19.40 12.13
C TYR A 175 8.61 -20.20 13.30
N GLU A 176 8.82 -19.51 14.43
CA GLU A 176 9.17 -20.12 15.70
C GLU A 176 7.88 -20.45 16.47
N ASN A 177 7.84 -21.62 17.11
CA ASN A 177 6.69 -22.01 17.93
C ASN A 177 6.70 -21.29 19.29
N PRO A 178 5.52 -20.89 19.83
CA PRO A 178 4.18 -21.08 19.25
C PRO A 178 3.84 -20.04 18.18
N TYR A 179 3.29 -20.47 17.02
CA TYR A 179 2.69 -19.57 16.05
C TYR A 179 1.22 -19.29 16.43
N ILE A 180 0.92 -18.08 16.83
CA ILE A 180 -0.42 -17.64 17.20
C ILE A 180 -0.91 -16.62 16.19
N ALA A 181 -2.00 -16.92 15.48
CA ALA A 181 -2.61 -15.99 14.53
C ALA A 181 -3.74 -15.20 15.22
N VAL A 182 -3.74 -13.87 15.04
CA VAL A 182 -4.82 -13.00 15.53
C VAL A 182 -5.55 -12.39 14.34
N ILE A 183 -6.82 -12.74 14.15
CA ILE A 183 -7.61 -12.35 12.99
C ILE A 183 -8.81 -11.55 13.44
N GLY A 184 -8.87 -10.27 13.03
CA GLY A 184 -9.98 -9.36 13.31
C GLY A 184 -10.63 -8.84 12.03
N GLY A 185 -11.87 -8.38 12.14
CA GLY A 185 -12.58 -7.73 11.04
C GLY A 185 -14.10 -7.84 11.14
N ALA A 186 -14.79 -7.17 10.21
CA ALA A 186 -16.26 -7.14 10.20
C ALA A 186 -16.87 -8.32 9.41
N LYS A 187 -16.18 -8.79 8.33
CA LYS A 187 -16.73 -9.80 7.40
C LYS A 187 -15.84 -11.03 7.33
N VAL A 188 -16.36 -12.19 7.69
CA VAL A 188 -15.69 -13.50 7.55
C VAL A 188 -15.47 -13.86 6.08
N SER A 189 -16.47 -13.63 5.22
CA SER A 189 -16.45 -14.03 3.82
C SER A 189 -15.19 -13.61 3.05
N THR A 190 -14.59 -12.47 3.40
CA THR A 190 -13.38 -11.96 2.74
C THR A 190 -12.08 -12.55 3.30
N LYS A 191 -12.16 -13.34 4.37
CA LYS A 191 -10.98 -13.85 5.09
C LYS A 191 -11.02 -15.36 5.32
N LEU A 192 -12.05 -16.04 4.83
CA LEU A 192 -12.21 -17.46 5.09
C LEU A 192 -11.05 -18.31 4.51
N GLU A 193 -10.67 -18.02 3.27
CA GLU A 193 -9.54 -18.71 2.63
C GLU A 193 -8.23 -18.48 3.41
N LEU A 194 -8.02 -17.25 3.92
CA LEU A 194 -6.89 -16.93 4.78
C LEU A 194 -6.95 -17.73 6.10
N ILE A 195 -8.14 -17.81 6.74
CA ILE A 195 -8.31 -18.56 7.99
C ILE A 195 -8.04 -20.03 7.76
N LYS A 196 -8.56 -20.62 6.68
CA LYS A 196 -8.30 -22.02 6.31
C LYS A 196 -6.80 -22.29 6.07
N SER A 197 -6.14 -21.39 5.35
CA SER A 197 -4.69 -21.51 5.09
C SER A 197 -3.88 -21.44 6.40
N ILE A 198 -4.19 -20.50 7.28
CA ILE A 198 -3.49 -20.33 8.55
C ILE A 198 -3.78 -21.47 9.54
N ASN A 199 -4.97 -22.05 9.50
CA ASN A 199 -5.37 -23.14 10.41
C ASN A 199 -4.47 -24.40 10.29
N ASN A 200 -3.84 -24.59 9.15
CA ASN A 200 -2.91 -25.70 8.96
C ASN A 200 -1.53 -25.44 9.59
N GLU A 201 -1.21 -24.19 9.90
CA GLU A 201 0.13 -23.78 10.31
C GLU A 201 0.15 -23.24 11.76
N ALA A 202 -0.90 -22.53 12.18
CA ALA A 202 -0.95 -21.90 13.50
C ALA A 202 -1.39 -22.90 14.58
N GLN A 203 -0.70 -22.89 15.73
CA GLN A 203 -1.11 -23.66 16.91
C GLN A 203 -2.39 -23.10 17.55
N ASN A 204 -2.60 -21.81 17.45
CA ASN A 204 -3.79 -21.14 17.96
C ASN A 204 -4.22 -20.01 17.05
N ILE A 205 -5.53 -19.88 16.83
CA ILE A 205 -6.13 -18.75 16.12
C ILE A 205 -7.04 -17.99 17.06
N ILE A 206 -6.74 -16.72 17.29
CA ILE A 206 -7.59 -15.80 18.06
C ILE A 206 -8.41 -14.98 17.08
N VAL A 207 -9.73 -15.11 17.15
CA VAL A 207 -10.65 -14.36 16.29
C VAL A 207 -11.31 -13.23 17.06
N GLY A 208 -11.42 -12.04 16.44
CA GLY A 208 -11.99 -10.85 17.04
C GLY A 208 -12.98 -10.11 16.12
N GLY A 209 -13.69 -9.13 16.68
CA GLY A 209 -14.66 -8.31 15.95
C GLY A 209 -15.85 -9.11 15.40
N GLY A 210 -16.41 -8.69 14.25
CA GLY A 210 -17.56 -9.35 13.61
C GLY A 210 -17.28 -10.77 13.15
N ILE A 211 -16.00 -11.13 12.94
CA ILE A 211 -15.58 -12.50 12.62
C ILE A 211 -15.89 -13.41 13.81
N ALA A 212 -15.50 -13.02 15.03
CA ALA A 212 -15.75 -13.81 16.24
C ALA A 212 -17.25 -14.09 16.43
N ASN A 213 -18.12 -13.11 16.18
CA ASN A 213 -19.56 -13.29 16.30
C ASN A 213 -20.08 -14.38 15.36
N THR A 214 -19.53 -14.50 14.17
CA THR A 214 -19.90 -15.53 13.21
C THR A 214 -19.55 -16.94 13.74
N PHE A 215 -18.34 -17.11 14.28
CA PHE A 215 -17.92 -18.38 14.89
C PHE A 215 -18.74 -18.72 16.15
N ILE A 216 -18.97 -17.76 17.05
CA ILE A 216 -19.79 -17.91 18.24
C ILE A 216 -21.22 -18.34 17.86
N LYS A 217 -21.79 -17.72 16.80
CA LYS A 217 -23.11 -18.09 16.28
C LYS A 217 -23.13 -19.50 15.68
N ALA A 218 -22.13 -19.86 14.91
CA ALA A 218 -21.99 -21.19 14.33
C ALA A 218 -21.86 -22.26 15.41
N ALA A 219 -21.19 -21.98 16.52
CA ALA A 219 -21.12 -22.83 17.72
C ALA A 219 -22.42 -22.92 18.52
N GLY A 220 -23.52 -22.31 18.06
CA GLY A 220 -24.85 -22.38 18.70
C GLY A 220 -25.11 -21.36 19.79
N PHE A 221 -24.17 -20.46 20.08
CA PHE A 221 -24.40 -19.45 21.12
C PHE A 221 -25.21 -18.23 20.59
N LYS A 222 -25.91 -17.59 21.53
CA LYS A 222 -26.69 -16.37 21.25
C LYS A 222 -25.74 -15.17 21.16
N ILE A 223 -25.84 -14.41 20.07
CA ILE A 223 -25.01 -13.21 19.83
C ILE A 223 -25.84 -11.91 19.86
N GLY A 224 -27.13 -11.98 20.24
CA GLY A 224 -28.04 -10.83 20.25
C GLY A 224 -28.18 -10.21 18.86
N GLN A 225 -28.05 -8.88 18.77
CA GLN A 225 -28.10 -8.10 17.52
C GLN A 225 -26.70 -7.85 16.92
N SER A 226 -25.68 -8.57 17.37
CA SER A 226 -24.31 -8.39 16.85
C SER A 226 -24.21 -8.78 15.37
N LEU A 227 -23.37 -8.05 14.65
CA LEU A 227 -23.10 -8.33 13.23
C LEU A 227 -22.48 -9.72 13.07
N TYR A 228 -23.05 -10.53 12.18
CA TYR A 228 -22.52 -11.84 11.81
C TYR A 228 -22.79 -12.13 10.31
N CYS A 229 -22.15 -13.16 9.76
CA CYS A 229 -22.35 -13.58 8.38
C CYS A 229 -23.22 -14.85 8.33
N LEU A 230 -24.29 -14.82 7.53
CA LEU A 230 -25.21 -15.95 7.35
C LEU A 230 -24.69 -17.05 6.40
N LEU A 231 -23.60 -16.79 5.67
CA LEU A 231 -23.11 -17.68 4.59
C LEU A 231 -22.44 -18.98 5.07
N TYR A 232 -22.37 -19.21 6.38
CA TYR A 232 -21.65 -20.35 6.94
C TYR A 232 -22.52 -21.09 7.94
N THR A 233 -23.27 -22.03 7.40
CA THR A 233 -23.88 -23.09 8.16
C THR A 233 -23.00 -24.35 8.02
N SER A 234 -22.64 -24.97 9.13
CA SER A 234 -22.01 -26.28 9.31
C SER A 234 -20.55 -26.47 8.90
N ASP A 235 -20.19 -26.31 7.63
CA ASP A 235 -18.85 -26.77 7.16
C ASP A 235 -17.63 -26.02 7.73
N ALA A 236 -17.78 -24.73 8.05
CA ALA A 236 -16.66 -23.96 8.62
C ALA A 236 -16.51 -24.14 10.14
N ALA A 237 -17.56 -24.58 10.83
CA ALA A 237 -17.49 -24.84 12.26
C ALA A 237 -16.84 -26.19 12.56
N ASP A 238 -17.08 -27.19 11.72
CA ASP A 238 -16.54 -28.55 11.89
C ASP A 238 -15.02 -28.60 11.64
N ASP A 239 -14.51 -27.79 10.70
CA ASP A 239 -13.07 -27.68 10.42
C ASP A 239 -12.28 -26.88 11.47
N CYS A 240 -12.95 -26.02 12.27
CA CYS A 240 -12.27 -25.13 13.25
C CYS A 240 -12.33 -25.62 14.70
N TRP A 241 -13.09 -26.69 15.02
CA TRP A 241 -13.30 -27.16 16.39
C TRP A 241 -12.72 -28.54 16.70
N SER A 242 -11.74 -29.02 15.95
CA SER A 242 -10.90 -30.12 16.43
C SER A 242 -9.93 -29.57 17.49
N VAL A 243 -10.38 -29.55 18.73
CA VAL A 243 -9.54 -29.40 19.92
C VAL A 243 -8.94 -30.73 20.27
#